data_c10292e2579b7d8483c22bd467e3dcb2
#
_entry.id   c10292e2579b7d8483c22bd467e3dcb2
#
_cell.length_a   1.000
_cell.length_b   1.000
_cell.length_c   1.000
_cell.angle_alpha   90.00
_cell.angle_beta   90.00
_cell.angle_gamma   90.00
#
_symmetry.space_group_name_H-M   'P 1'
#
loop_
_entity.id
_entity.type
_entity.pdbx_description
1 polymer ?
#
loop_
_entity_poly.entity_id
_entity_poly.type
_entity_poly.pdbx_seq_one_letter_code
_entity_poly.pdbx_strand_id
1 'polypeptide(L)'
;MDWELLARFFRLQRLLRQEVEARLGPLGLSGLEAWLLKVLSQRPYPSEAARAMGLPPPTVSHMVRRLERAGFLAREVDPEDLRRHRLRLTPKGTRALRRAEA
;
A
#
# COMPACT_ATOMS: atom_id res chain seq x y z
N MET A 1 13.30 13.60 -27.25
CA MET A 1 12.97 13.70 -25.82
C MET A 1 12.38 15.05 -25.53
N ASP A 2 11.22 15.06 -24.89
CA ASP A 2 10.59 16.30 -24.43
C ASP A 2 11.15 16.67 -23.06
N TRP A 3 12.13 17.56 -23.04
CA TRP A 3 12.80 17.98 -21.81
C TRP A 3 11.87 18.73 -20.85
N GLU A 4 10.90 19.49 -21.39
CA GLU A 4 9.94 20.19 -20.56
C GLU A 4 9.03 19.21 -19.79
N LEU A 5 8.56 18.19 -20.48
CA LEU A 5 7.74 17.14 -19.85
C LEU A 5 8.54 16.40 -18.78
N LEU A 6 9.78 16.05 -19.08
CA LEU A 6 10.65 15.36 -18.12
C LEU A 6 10.90 16.23 -16.89
N ALA A 7 11.14 17.52 -17.07
CA ALA A 7 11.34 18.44 -15.96
C ALA A 7 10.10 18.55 -15.08
N ARG A 8 8.91 18.61 -15.70
CA ARG A 8 7.63 18.63 -14.97
C ARG A 8 7.44 17.36 -14.14
N PHE A 9 7.77 16.22 -14.72
CA PHE A 9 7.69 14.94 -14.01
C PHE A 9 8.56 14.94 -12.77
N PHE A 10 9.81 15.36 -12.88
CA PHE A 10 10.73 15.37 -11.73
C PHE A 10 10.31 16.38 -10.67
N ARG A 11 9.80 17.55 -11.06
CA ARG A 11 9.29 18.54 -10.10
C ARG A 11 8.07 17.98 -9.35
N LEU A 12 7.14 17.37 -10.08
CA LEU A 12 5.94 16.75 -9.46
C LEU A 12 6.34 15.61 -8.53
N GLN A 13 7.25 14.76 -8.97
CA GLN A 13 7.72 13.63 -8.17
C GLN A 13 8.32 14.11 -6.85
N ARG A 14 9.10 15.18 -6.89
CA ARG A 14 9.71 15.73 -5.67
C ARG A 14 8.65 16.28 -4.71
N LEU A 15 7.68 17.04 -5.24
CA LEU A 15 6.59 17.58 -4.42
C LEU A 15 5.75 16.47 -3.80
N LEU A 16 5.44 15.45 -4.59
CA LEU A 16 4.69 14.29 -4.10
C LEU A 16 5.46 13.56 -3.00
N ARG A 17 6.76 13.39 -3.18
CA ARG A 17 7.60 12.73 -2.17
C ARG A 17 7.59 13.50 -0.85
N GLN A 18 7.68 14.82 -0.90
CA GLN A 18 7.62 15.66 0.30
C GLN A 18 6.28 15.51 1.02
N GLU A 19 5.19 15.53 0.26
CA GLU A 19 3.84 15.36 0.82
C GLU A 19 3.67 13.98 1.45
N VAL A 20 4.10 12.94 0.75
CA VAL A 20 4.02 11.56 1.23
C VAL A 20 4.84 11.41 2.51
N GLU A 21 6.06 11.92 2.53
CA GLU A 21 6.93 11.83 3.71
C GLU A 21 6.32 12.56 4.91
N ALA A 22 5.75 13.74 4.69
CA ALA A 22 5.13 14.50 5.76
C ALA A 22 3.93 13.77 6.38
N ARG A 23 3.12 13.11 5.55
CA ARG A 23 1.91 12.41 6.02
C ARG A 23 2.19 11.02 6.56
N LEU A 24 3.06 10.28 5.90
CA LEU A 24 3.21 8.84 6.14
C LEU A 24 4.45 8.51 6.96
N GLY A 25 5.47 9.38 6.95
CA GLY A 25 6.67 9.16 7.74
C GLY A 25 6.37 8.92 9.21
N PRO A 26 5.56 9.76 9.87
CA PRO A 26 5.20 9.54 11.27
C PRO A 26 4.44 8.23 11.53
N LEU A 27 3.80 7.66 10.52
CA LEU A 27 3.07 6.41 10.62
C LEU A 27 3.96 5.19 10.39
N GLY A 28 5.21 5.39 9.96
CA GLY A 28 6.13 4.31 9.61
C GLY A 28 5.79 3.62 8.30
N LEU A 29 5.14 4.33 7.38
CA LEU A 29 4.71 3.81 6.08
C LEU A 29 5.40 4.55 4.94
N SER A 30 5.72 3.81 3.88
CA SER A 30 6.06 4.42 2.60
C SER A 30 4.78 4.73 1.81
N GLY A 31 4.90 5.57 0.77
CA GLY A 31 3.77 5.85 -0.11
C GLY A 31 3.23 4.59 -0.78
N LEU A 32 4.13 3.71 -1.22
CA LEU A 32 3.73 2.47 -1.87
C LEU A 32 2.99 1.54 -0.90
N GLU A 33 3.43 1.50 0.35
CA GLU A 33 2.77 0.70 1.38
C GLU A 33 1.38 1.24 1.73
N ALA A 34 1.23 2.56 1.80
CA ALA A 34 -0.08 3.17 2.03
C ALA A 34 -1.04 2.86 0.87
N TRP A 35 -0.55 2.92 -0.36
CA TRP A 35 -1.35 2.55 -1.52
C TRP A 35 -1.74 1.07 -1.47
N LEU A 36 -0.83 0.20 -1.08
CA LEU A 36 -1.14 -1.22 -0.91
C LEU A 36 -2.25 -1.43 0.13
N LEU A 37 -2.19 -0.74 1.27
CA LEU A 37 -3.25 -0.81 2.28
C LEU A 37 -4.61 -0.40 1.69
N LYS A 38 -4.62 0.66 0.89
CA LYS A 38 -5.84 1.12 0.22
C LYS A 38 -6.39 0.07 -0.72
N VAL A 39 -5.53 -0.52 -1.55
CA VAL A 39 -5.94 -1.55 -2.49
C VAL A 39 -6.47 -2.79 -1.75
N LEU A 40 -5.76 -3.22 -0.70
CA LEU A 40 -6.17 -4.39 0.10
C LEU A 40 -7.48 -4.15 0.85
N SER A 41 -7.79 -2.91 1.21
CA SER A 41 -9.08 -2.59 1.84
C SER A 41 -10.26 -2.86 0.93
N GLN A 42 -10.03 -2.85 -0.38
CA GLN A 42 -11.04 -3.08 -1.41
C GLN A 42 -10.95 -4.48 -2.01
N ARG A 43 -9.73 -5.01 -2.13
CA ARG A 43 -9.42 -6.31 -2.72
C ARG A 43 -8.44 -7.03 -1.80
N PRO A 44 -8.91 -7.86 -0.88
CA PRO A 44 -8.08 -8.39 0.21
C PRO A 44 -7.14 -9.53 -0.19
N TYR A 45 -6.86 -9.69 -1.47
CA TYR A 45 -6.03 -10.77 -1.99
C TYR A 45 -4.73 -10.22 -2.58
N PRO A 46 -3.56 -10.70 -2.11
CA PRO A 46 -2.27 -10.19 -2.58
C PRO A 46 -2.07 -10.27 -4.08
N SER A 47 -2.54 -11.35 -4.72
CA SER A 47 -2.39 -11.52 -6.17
C SER A 47 -3.19 -10.47 -6.95
N GLU A 48 -4.40 -10.15 -6.48
CA GLU A 48 -5.23 -9.12 -7.09
C GLU A 48 -4.64 -7.74 -6.86
N ALA A 49 -4.09 -7.50 -5.66
CA ALA A 49 -3.41 -6.23 -5.35
C ALA A 49 -2.21 -6.02 -6.25
N ALA A 50 -1.39 -7.06 -6.44
CA ALA A 50 -0.23 -6.98 -7.33
C ALA A 50 -0.64 -6.60 -8.75
N ARG A 51 -1.71 -7.21 -9.25
CA ARG A 51 -2.23 -6.90 -10.57
C ARG A 51 -2.74 -5.47 -10.67
N ALA A 52 -3.52 -5.04 -9.67
CA ALA A 52 -4.07 -3.69 -9.64
C ALA A 52 -2.99 -2.62 -9.57
N MET A 53 -1.89 -2.90 -8.88
CA MET A 53 -0.80 -1.95 -8.70
C MET A 53 0.27 -2.04 -9.81
N GLY A 54 0.19 -3.06 -10.66
CA GLY A 54 1.18 -3.29 -11.70
C GLY A 54 2.54 -3.69 -11.14
N LEU A 55 2.56 -4.39 -10.00
CA LEU A 55 3.79 -4.80 -9.33
C LEU A 55 3.99 -6.31 -9.43
N PRO A 56 5.25 -6.78 -9.42
CA PRO A 56 5.52 -8.21 -9.36
C PRO A 56 4.94 -8.82 -8.08
N PRO A 57 4.34 -10.02 -8.15
CA PRO A 57 3.82 -10.68 -6.95
C PRO A 57 4.81 -10.81 -5.79
N PRO A 58 6.10 -11.15 -6.02
CA PRO A 58 7.07 -11.20 -4.92
C PRO A 58 7.25 -9.88 -4.19
N THR A 59 7.17 -8.76 -4.91
CA THR A 59 7.27 -7.41 -4.32
C THR A 59 6.11 -7.17 -3.36
N VAL A 60 4.90 -7.48 -3.80
CA VAL A 60 3.70 -7.33 -2.96
C VAL A 60 3.75 -8.27 -1.76
N SER A 61 4.17 -9.52 -1.96
CA SER A 61 4.30 -10.48 -0.85
C SER A 61 5.29 -9.99 0.20
N HIS A 62 6.40 -9.39 -0.23
CA HIS A 62 7.39 -8.81 0.69
C HIS A 62 6.79 -7.66 1.51
N MET A 63 6.08 -6.76 0.84
CA MET A 63 5.43 -5.64 1.52
C MET A 63 4.35 -6.11 2.49
N VAL A 64 3.56 -7.10 2.09
CA VAL A 64 2.52 -7.68 2.97
C VAL A 64 3.14 -8.23 4.24
N ARG A 65 4.23 -9.00 4.14
CA ARG A 65 4.91 -9.56 5.33
C ARG A 65 5.39 -8.45 6.25
N ARG A 66 5.96 -7.38 5.69
CA ARG A 66 6.39 -6.24 6.52
C ARG A 66 5.21 -5.59 7.24
N LEU A 67 4.11 -5.37 6.52
CA LEU A 67 2.91 -4.74 7.08
C LEU A 67 2.23 -5.64 8.13
N GLU A 68 2.26 -6.95 7.94
CA GLU A 68 1.80 -7.88 8.95
C GLU A 68 2.65 -7.81 10.23
N ARG A 69 3.97 -7.82 10.09
CA ARG A 69 4.89 -7.72 11.25
C ARG A 69 4.77 -6.39 11.97
N ALA A 70 4.49 -5.32 11.23
CA ALA A 70 4.30 -3.99 11.81
C ALA A 70 2.91 -3.80 12.42
N GLY A 71 2.01 -4.77 12.26
CA GLY A 71 0.69 -4.74 12.87
C GLY A 71 -0.39 -4.02 12.08
N PHE A 72 -0.15 -3.70 10.81
CA PHE A 72 -1.14 -3.02 9.95
C PHE A 72 -2.10 -4.00 9.28
N LEU A 73 -1.67 -5.23 9.06
CA LEU A 73 -2.42 -6.26 8.38
C LEU A 73 -2.46 -7.54 9.22
N ALA A 74 -3.55 -8.28 9.10
CA ALA A 74 -3.68 -9.62 9.65
C ALA A 74 -4.17 -10.57 8.55
N ARG A 75 -3.66 -11.79 8.58
CA ARG A 75 -4.05 -12.84 7.63
C ARG A 75 -5.17 -13.65 8.26
N GLU A 76 -6.21 -13.93 7.47
CA GLU A 76 -7.33 -14.76 7.94
C GLU A 76 -7.78 -15.72 6.83
N VAL A 77 -8.44 -16.81 7.23
CA VAL A 77 -9.04 -17.74 6.28
C VAL A 77 -10.23 -17.05 5.63
N ASP A 78 -10.34 -17.17 4.29
CA ASP A 78 -11.45 -16.61 3.55
C ASP A 78 -12.74 -17.38 3.92
N PRO A 79 -13.78 -16.70 4.43
CA PRO A 79 -15.02 -17.37 4.79
C PRO A 79 -15.76 -17.95 3.58
N GLU A 80 -15.48 -17.46 2.37
CA GLU A 80 -16.12 -17.96 1.14
C GLU A 80 -15.36 -19.10 0.49
N ASP A 81 -14.05 -19.23 0.79
CA ASP A 81 -13.22 -20.32 0.29
C ASP A 81 -12.17 -20.66 1.32
N LEU A 82 -12.39 -21.71 2.09
CA LEU A 82 -11.56 -22.13 3.21
C LEU A 82 -10.13 -22.55 2.78
N ARG A 83 -9.87 -22.69 1.48
CA ARG A 83 -8.54 -23.01 0.94
C ARG A 83 -7.73 -21.75 0.65
N ARG A 84 -8.35 -20.54 0.75
CA ARG A 84 -7.70 -19.27 0.51
C ARG A 84 -7.52 -18.52 1.81
N HIS A 85 -6.49 -17.67 1.82
CA HIS A 85 -6.32 -16.66 2.85
C HIS A 85 -6.58 -15.29 2.25
N ARG A 86 -7.10 -14.41 3.05
CA ARG A 86 -7.25 -13.00 2.69
C ARG A 86 -6.59 -12.13 3.75
N LEU A 87 -6.35 -10.89 3.40
CA LEU A 87 -5.75 -9.93 4.30
C LEU A 87 -6.81 -8.97 4.82
N ARG A 88 -6.72 -8.66 6.10
CA ARG A 88 -7.61 -7.71 6.75
C ARG A 88 -6.78 -6.60 7.35
N LEU A 89 -7.19 -5.34 7.16
CA LEU A 89 -6.58 -4.25 7.89
C LEU A 89 -6.94 -4.39 9.37
N THR A 90 -5.91 -4.32 10.22
CA THR A 90 -6.13 -4.26 11.66
C THR A 90 -6.69 -2.89 12.04
N PRO A 91 -7.15 -2.67 13.28
CA PRO A 91 -7.51 -1.32 13.73
C PRO A 91 -6.38 -0.32 13.51
N LYS A 92 -5.12 -0.72 13.73
CA LYS A 92 -3.95 0.11 13.44
C LYS A 92 -3.86 0.43 11.95
N GLY A 93 -4.06 -0.56 11.09
CA GLY A 93 -4.04 -0.37 9.63
C GLY A 93 -5.15 0.55 9.16
N THR A 94 -6.35 0.38 9.69
CA THR A 94 -7.49 1.24 9.35
C THR A 94 -7.24 2.68 9.78
N ARG A 95 -6.71 2.90 10.98
CA ARG A 95 -6.38 4.25 11.45
C ARG A 95 -5.31 4.89 10.58
N ALA A 96 -4.28 4.15 10.21
CA ALA A 96 -3.20 4.64 9.35
C ALA A 96 -3.75 5.07 7.99
N LEU A 97 -4.61 4.25 7.40
CA LEU A 97 -5.22 4.56 6.10
C LEU A 97 -6.06 5.82 6.18
N ARG A 98 -6.87 5.97 7.22
CA ARG A 98 -7.68 7.17 7.42
C ARG A 98 -6.83 8.41 7.56
N ARG A 99 -5.72 8.34 8.28
CA ARG A 99 -4.80 9.49 8.43
C ARG A 99 -4.13 9.83 7.11
N ALA A 100 -3.79 8.83 6.31
CA ALA A 100 -3.21 9.05 4.99
C ALA A 100 -4.20 9.75 4.04
N GLU A 101 -5.49 9.46 4.17
CA GLU A 101 -6.54 10.01 3.33
C GLU A 101 -7.04 11.39 3.79
N ALA A 102 -6.76 11.75 5.01
CA ALA A 102 -7.26 13.00 5.60
C ALA A 102 -6.67 14.27 4.99
#